data_b93d843c3442fa5cc91b9e49dfd8def5
#
_entry.id   b93d843c3442fa5cc91b9e49dfd8def5
#
_cell.length_a   1.000
_cell.length_b   1.000
_cell.length_c   1.000
_cell.angle_alpha   90.00
_cell.angle_beta   90.00
_cell.angle_gamma   90.00
#
_symmetry.space_group_name_H-M   'P 1'
#
loop_
_entity.id
_entity.type
_entity.pdbx_description
1 polymer ?
#
loop_
_entity_poly.entity_id
_entity_poly.type
_entity_poly.pdbx_seq_one_letter_code
_entity_poly.pdbx_strand_id
1 'polypeptide(L)'
;MERKNIWNLYSDEQISELKEINDKYKRCLDAGKTERECVELSVNMARDAGYRDLEEILRSGETLKAGDKVYAVNMNKMLALFRIGERPISEGMNILGAHIDSPRIDVKQNPLYENEELAYLDTHYYGGIKKYQWVAQPLALHGVIVKKNGETVKVSIGEDENDPVFVITDLLVHLAQEQLEKKASQVIEGEKLDLLIGNRPIEKADDLKKEEKDAVKQNVLNILKEMYGIDEEDFYSAELEIVPAGKARDCGLDRSMNLSYGQDDRVCAFTSLFAMLDVTEAKKTGCCLLVDKEEIGSVGATGMHSRFFENTVAELIAVTEGESELKVRRALSNSKMLSSDVSAAFDPMFAEAFEKRSSAFFANYRF
;
A
#
# COMPACT_ATOMS: atom_id res chain seq x y z
N MET A 1 19.39 -16.71 26.47
CA MET A 1 18.22 -16.07 27.09
C MET A 1 17.01 -16.92 26.81
N GLU A 2 16.20 -17.19 27.82
CA GLU A 2 14.93 -17.90 27.67
C GLU A 2 13.93 -17.02 26.92
N ARG A 3 13.26 -17.57 25.92
CA ARG A 3 12.22 -16.86 25.16
C ARG A 3 10.90 -17.03 25.90
N LYS A 4 10.30 -15.93 26.34
CA LYS A 4 8.98 -15.96 26.99
C LYS A 4 7.91 -15.67 25.96
N ASN A 5 6.87 -16.47 25.96
CA ASN A 5 5.70 -16.21 25.14
C ASN A 5 4.94 -15.01 25.72
N ILE A 6 4.69 -13.98 24.89
CA ILE A 6 4.08 -12.71 25.33
C ILE A 6 2.64 -12.88 25.82
N TRP A 7 1.90 -13.84 25.28
CA TRP A 7 0.54 -14.15 25.74
C TRP A 7 0.46 -14.50 27.24
N ASN A 8 1.56 -15.03 27.78
CA ASN A 8 1.65 -15.34 29.22
C ASN A 8 2.04 -14.12 30.07
N LEU A 9 2.31 -12.97 29.45
CA LEU A 9 2.77 -11.75 30.14
C LEU A 9 1.72 -10.65 30.15
N TYR A 10 0.76 -10.69 29.23
CA TYR A 10 -0.29 -9.68 29.13
C TYR A 10 -1.33 -9.84 30.24
N SER A 11 -1.76 -8.71 30.83
CA SER A 11 -2.97 -8.66 31.64
C SER A 11 -4.23 -8.69 30.76
N ASP A 12 -5.39 -8.90 31.38
CA ASP A 12 -6.68 -8.90 30.66
C ASP A 12 -6.97 -7.53 30.02
N GLU A 13 -6.56 -6.43 30.67
CA GLU A 13 -6.66 -5.09 30.11
C GLU A 13 -5.81 -4.92 28.86
N GLN A 14 -4.55 -5.39 28.90
CA GLN A 14 -3.64 -5.35 27.74
C GLN A 14 -4.13 -6.22 26.59
N ILE A 15 -4.78 -7.35 26.87
CA ILE A 15 -5.41 -8.18 25.84
C ILE A 15 -6.58 -7.44 25.20
N SER A 16 -7.38 -6.71 25.99
CA SER A 16 -8.49 -5.89 25.48
C SER A 16 -7.96 -4.77 24.57
N GLU A 17 -6.96 -4.02 25.01
CA GLU A 17 -6.31 -2.97 24.22
C GLU A 17 -5.70 -3.53 22.91
N LEU A 18 -5.02 -4.67 23.00
CA LEU A 18 -4.46 -5.35 21.82
C LEU A 18 -5.56 -5.68 20.80
N LYS A 19 -6.72 -6.16 21.27
CA LYS A 19 -7.85 -6.47 20.41
C LYS A 19 -8.38 -5.23 19.69
N GLU A 20 -8.52 -4.11 20.39
CA GLU A 20 -8.98 -2.84 19.81
C GLU A 20 -8.00 -2.33 18.74
N ILE A 21 -6.70 -2.35 19.04
CA ILE A 21 -5.64 -1.98 18.08
C ILE A 21 -5.66 -2.93 16.88
N ASN A 22 -5.80 -4.23 17.11
CA ASN A 22 -5.85 -5.23 16.06
C ASN A 22 -7.06 -5.05 15.13
N ASP A 23 -8.24 -4.78 15.69
CA ASP A 23 -9.44 -4.53 14.90
C ASP A 23 -9.33 -3.22 14.10
N LYS A 24 -8.69 -2.19 14.66
CA LYS A 24 -8.35 -0.95 13.95
C LYS A 24 -7.37 -1.23 12.80
N TYR A 25 -6.33 -2.02 13.05
CA TYR A 25 -5.33 -2.40 12.05
C TYR A 25 -5.95 -3.20 10.90
N LYS A 26 -6.80 -4.20 11.17
CA LYS A 26 -7.50 -4.96 10.12
C LYS A 26 -8.36 -4.05 9.23
N ARG A 27 -9.08 -3.08 9.82
CA ARG A 27 -9.82 -2.08 9.03
C ARG A 27 -8.90 -1.22 8.15
N CYS A 28 -7.70 -0.90 8.64
CA CYS A 28 -6.73 -0.17 7.82
C CYS A 28 -6.21 -1.02 6.65
N LEU A 29 -5.98 -2.32 6.85
CA LEU A 29 -5.59 -3.24 5.78
C LEU A 29 -6.69 -3.41 4.72
N ASP A 30 -7.95 -3.40 5.15
CA ASP A 30 -9.09 -3.50 4.24
C ASP A 30 -9.29 -2.23 3.41
N ALA A 31 -9.10 -1.06 4.01
CA ALA A 31 -9.30 0.23 3.36
C ALA A 31 -8.07 0.76 2.61
N GLY A 32 -6.89 0.18 2.86
CA GLY A 32 -5.61 0.60 2.26
C GLY A 32 -4.97 -0.53 1.49
N LYS A 33 -5.50 -0.88 0.33
CA LYS A 33 -4.93 -1.92 -0.55
C LYS A 33 -3.79 -1.40 -1.43
N THR A 34 -3.78 -0.11 -1.67
CA THR A 34 -2.75 0.60 -2.44
C THR A 34 -2.09 1.68 -1.59
N GLU A 35 -0.92 2.18 -2.00
CA GLU A 35 -0.25 3.28 -1.31
C GLU A 35 -1.10 4.57 -1.32
N ARG A 36 -1.87 4.83 -2.39
CA ARG A 36 -2.80 5.98 -2.45
C ARG A 36 -3.90 5.88 -1.40
N GLU A 37 -4.48 4.70 -1.26
CA GLU A 37 -5.52 4.43 -0.26
C GLU A 37 -4.94 4.51 1.16
N CYS A 38 -3.72 4.01 1.38
CA CYS A 38 -3.01 4.15 2.65
C CYS A 38 -2.78 5.61 3.03
N VAL A 39 -2.33 6.45 2.07
CA VAL A 39 -2.14 7.89 2.30
C VAL A 39 -3.47 8.58 2.61
N GLU A 40 -4.50 8.34 1.80
CA GLU A 40 -5.83 8.95 2.00
C GLU A 40 -6.40 8.60 3.38
N LEU A 41 -6.36 7.32 3.75
CA LEU A 41 -6.80 6.84 5.06
C LEU A 41 -6.01 7.52 6.19
N SER A 42 -4.69 7.57 6.06
CA SER A 42 -3.80 8.18 7.06
C SER A 42 -4.03 9.68 7.20
N VAL A 43 -4.26 10.40 6.10
CA VAL A 43 -4.61 11.83 6.10
C VAL A 43 -5.95 12.07 6.81
N ASN A 44 -6.97 11.25 6.54
CA ASN A 44 -8.26 11.36 7.21
C ASN A 44 -8.11 11.17 8.72
N MET A 45 -7.38 10.13 9.16
CA MET A 45 -7.09 9.90 10.58
C MET A 45 -6.29 11.05 11.21
N ALA A 46 -5.34 11.63 10.47
CA ALA A 46 -4.56 12.77 10.93
C ALA A 46 -5.44 14.03 11.09
N ARG A 47 -6.33 14.31 10.14
CA ARG A 47 -7.28 15.43 10.21
C ARG A 47 -8.22 15.29 11.41
N ASP A 48 -8.76 14.10 11.63
CA ASP A 48 -9.60 13.79 12.80
C ASP A 48 -8.85 14.01 14.13
N ALA A 49 -7.52 13.79 14.13
CA ALA A 49 -6.65 14.05 15.27
C ALA A 49 -6.15 15.52 15.34
N GLY A 50 -6.63 16.41 14.47
CA GLY A 50 -6.34 17.84 14.47
C GLY A 50 -5.05 18.23 13.74
N TYR A 51 -4.52 17.41 12.87
CA TYR A 51 -3.42 17.78 11.96
C TYR A 51 -3.94 18.67 10.83
N ARG A 52 -3.16 19.67 10.45
CA ARG A 52 -3.46 20.60 9.35
C ARG A 52 -2.49 20.37 8.20
N ASP A 53 -2.94 20.67 7.00
CA ASP A 53 -2.10 20.61 5.81
C ASP A 53 -0.99 21.68 5.87
N LEU A 54 0.27 21.26 5.72
CA LEU A 54 1.41 22.18 5.71
C LEU A 54 1.32 23.17 4.55
N GLU A 55 0.81 22.74 3.39
CA GLU A 55 0.67 23.61 2.23
C GLU A 55 -0.33 24.76 2.49
N GLU A 56 -1.40 24.52 3.23
CA GLU A 56 -2.34 25.56 3.66
C GLU A 56 -1.67 26.56 4.62
N ILE A 57 -0.84 26.07 5.54
CA ILE A 57 -0.06 26.92 6.47
C ILE A 57 0.91 27.82 5.68
N LEU A 58 1.64 27.27 4.72
CA LEU A 58 2.57 28.02 3.88
C LEU A 58 1.85 29.11 3.07
N ARG A 59 0.70 28.78 2.49
CA ARG A 59 -0.11 29.75 1.71
C ARG A 59 -0.68 30.88 2.58
N SER A 60 -1.03 30.60 3.83
CA SER A 60 -1.55 31.60 4.74
C SER A 60 -0.48 32.51 5.36
N GLY A 61 0.79 32.11 5.27
CA GLY A 61 1.90 32.80 5.91
C GLY A 61 1.93 32.66 7.45
N GLU A 62 1.24 31.66 7.99
CA GLU A 62 1.24 31.35 9.40
C GLU A 62 2.59 30.80 9.84
N THR A 63 2.95 31.05 11.11
CA THR A 63 4.08 30.40 11.78
C THR A 63 3.61 29.29 12.67
N LEU A 64 4.41 28.23 12.79
CA LEU A 64 4.15 27.10 13.66
C LEU A 64 4.88 27.26 15.00
N LYS A 65 4.27 26.69 16.05
CA LYS A 65 4.80 26.67 17.41
C LYS A 65 4.72 25.28 18.03
N ALA A 66 5.38 25.10 19.15
CA ALA A 66 5.33 23.85 19.91
C ALA A 66 3.88 23.41 20.19
N GLY A 67 3.60 22.16 19.93
CA GLY A 67 2.28 21.52 20.04
C GLY A 67 1.46 21.51 18.75
N ASP A 68 1.80 22.31 17.74
CA ASP A 68 1.12 22.28 16.45
C ASP A 68 1.32 20.94 15.73
N LYS A 69 0.30 20.53 14.99
CA LYS A 69 0.23 19.28 14.26
C LYS A 69 0.05 19.58 12.78
N VAL A 70 0.96 19.10 11.95
CA VAL A 70 0.88 19.29 10.50
C VAL A 70 1.21 18.02 9.74
N TYR A 71 0.70 17.92 8.53
CA TYR A 71 1.06 16.86 7.59
C TYR A 71 1.41 17.45 6.22
N ALA A 72 2.23 16.73 5.49
CA ALA A 72 2.55 16.99 4.08
C ALA A 72 2.37 15.73 3.27
N VAL A 73 1.83 15.86 2.05
CA VAL A 73 1.57 14.77 1.11
C VAL A 73 2.36 14.96 -0.17
N ASN A 74 2.93 13.90 -0.71
CA ASN A 74 3.56 13.91 -2.02
C ASN A 74 2.83 12.97 -2.98
N MET A 75 2.24 13.52 -4.04
CA MET A 75 1.56 12.78 -5.12
C MET A 75 0.51 11.74 -4.65
N ASN A 76 -0.04 11.93 -3.46
CA ASN A 76 -0.93 10.96 -2.79
C ASN A 76 -0.30 9.56 -2.60
N LYS A 77 1.02 9.45 -2.52
CA LYS A 77 1.78 8.20 -2.36
C LYS A 77 2.80 8.25 -1.24
N MET A 78 3.08 9.42 -0.69
CA MET A 78 3.90 9.59 0.51
C MET A 78 3.20 10.54 1.46
N LEU A 79 3.44 10.35 2.75
CA LEU A 79 2.90 11.18 3.82
C LEU A 79 3.96 11.40 4.89
N ALA A 80 4.08 12.64 5.35
CA ALA A 80 4.85 12.98 6.54
C ALA A 80 3.97 13.75 7.52
N LEU A 81 3.82 13.23 8.74
CA LEU A 81 3.13 13.90 9.83
C LEU A 81 4.16 14.46 10.79
N PHE A 82 3.91 15.66 11.31
CA PHE A 82 4.79 16.29 12.30
C PHE A 82 3.96 16.81 13.49
N ARG A 83 4.45 16.53 14.68
CA ARG A 83 4.05 17.23 15.89
C ARG A 83 5.21 18.08 16.34
N ILE A 84 5.06 19.41 16.27
CA ILE A 84 6.11 20.36 16.58
C ILE A 84 6.47 20.28 18.06
N GLY A 85 7.73 20.06 18.35
CA GLY A 85 8.27 19.95 19.71
C GLY A 85 8.59 21.31 20.35
N GLU A 86 8.93 21.26 21.64
CA GLU A 86 9.38 22.44 22.39
C GLU A 86 10.77 22.93 21.95
N ARG A 87 11.62 22.01 21.47
CA ARG A 87 12.98 22.31 21.01
C ARG A 87 12.97 22.65 19.54
N PRO A 88 13.93 23.49 19.09
CA PRO A 88 14.13 23.76 17.68
C PRO A 88 14.26 22.47 16.85
N ILE A 89 13.66 22.45 15.66
CA ILE A 89 13.76 21.33 14.72
C ILE A 89 15.22 21.08 14.31
N SER A 90 16.02 22.16 14.24
CA SER A 90 17.47 22.10 13.97
C SER A 90 18.28 21.28 15.00
N GLU A 91 17.73 21.03 16.20
CA GLU A 91 18.31 20.11 17.19
C GLU A 91 17.98 18.63 16.92
N GLY A 92 17.23 18.33 15.84
CA GLY A 92 16.84 17.01 15.40
C GLY A 92 15.46 16.56 15.86
N MET A 93 14.89 15.66 15.09
CA MET A 93 13.56 15.07 15.28
C MET A 93 13.66 13.61 15.76
N ASN A 94 12.55 13.08 16.27
CA ASN A 94 12.34 11.64 16.42
C ASN A 94 11.42 11.16 15.31
N ILE A 95 11.89 10.28 14.44
CA ILE A 95 11.21 9.87 13.22
C ILE A 95 10.83 8.39 13.31
N LEU A 96 9.57 8.07 13.03
CA LEU A 96 9.08 6.74 12.74
C LEU A 96 8.91 6.64 11.21
N GLY A 97 9.60 5.72 10.57
CA GLY A 97 9.55 5.54 9.12
C GLY A 97 9.20 4.11 8.74
N ALA A 98 8.32 3.96 7.76
CA ALA A 98 7.90 2.69 7.20
C ALA A 98 7.40 2.89 5.76
N HIS A 99 7.37 1.82 4.96
CA HIS A 99 6.78 1.89 3.62
C HIS A 99 5.32 1.43 3.59
N ILE A 100 4.60 1.83 2.55
CA ILE A 100 3.18 1.55 2.37
C ILE A 100 2.86 0.87 1.04
N ASP A 101 3.83 0.79 0.11
CA ASP A 101 3.74 -0.07 -1.05
C ASP A 101 3.90 -1.55 -0.64
N SER A 102 3.43 -2.44 -1.49
CA SER A 102 3.56 -3.89 -1.31
C SER A 102 3.68 -4.54 -2.69
N PRO A 103 4.30 -5.72 -2.80
CA PRO A 103 4.35 -6.45 -4.07
C PRO A 103 2.98 -6.69 -4.65
N ARG A 104 2.80 -6.45 -5.94
CA ARG A 104 1.52 -6.52 -6.64
C ARG A 104 1.69 -6.74 -8.14
N ILE A 105 0.61 -6.62 -8.88
CA ILE A 105 0.61 -6.62 -10.34
C ILE A 105 0.01 -5.30 -10.81
N ASP A 106 0.73 -4.57 -11.67
CA ASP A 106 0.28 -3.32 -12.25
C ASP A 106 -0.29 -3.56 -13.65
N VAL A 107 -1.33 -2.81 -14.01
CA VAL A 107 -1.91 -2.81 -15.36
C VAL A 107 -1.07 -1.92 -16.27
N LYS A 108 -0.73 -2.40 -17.48
CA LYS A 108 0.01 -1.63 -18.48
C LYS A 108 -0.83 -0.48 -19.07
N GLN A 109 -0.20 0.43 -19.84
CA GLN A 109 -0.85 1.63 -20.40
C GLN A 109 -1.82 1.34 -21.55
N ASN A 110 -1.61 0.25 -22.30
CA ASN A 110 -2.51 -0.25 -23.35
C ASN A 110 -2.95 -1.67 -23.00
N PRO A 111 -3.75 -1.86 -21.96
CA PRO A 111 -3.85 -3.17 -21.35
C PRO A 111 -4.93 -4.05 -22.00
N LEU A 112 -5.98 -3.44 -22.54
CA LEU A 112 -7.20 -4.17 -22.86
C LEU A 112 -7.12 -4.82 -24.24
N TYR A 113 -7.18 -6.16 -24.26
CA TYR A 113 -7.21 -6.94 -25.49
C TYR A 113 -8.19 -8.11 -25.38
N GLU A 114 -8.58 -8.66 -26.51
CA GLU A 114 -9.38 -9.87 -26.62
C GLU A 114 -8.61 -10.95 -27.37
N ASN A 115 -8.72 -12.17 -26.88
CA ASN A 115 -8.20 -13.35 -27.55
C ASN A 115 -9.15 -14.52 -27.32
N GLU A 116 -9.58 -15.18 -28.42
CA GLU A 116 -10.52 -16.31 -28.37
C GLU A 116 -11.77 -16.04 -27.50
N GLU A 117 -12.42 -14.90 -27.72
CA GLU A 117 -13.60 -14.44 -26.97
C GLU A 117 -13.40 -14.29 -25.44
N LEU A 118 -12.17 -14.09 -25.00
CA LEU A 118 -11.81 -13.75 -23.64
C LEU A 118 -11.14 -12.37 -23.60
N ALA A 119 -11.64 -11.47 -22.75
CA ALA A 119 -11.04 -10.15 -22.55
C ALA A 119 -10.06 -10.17 -21.38
N TYR A 120 -8.91 -9.56 -21.59
CA TYR A 120 -7.80 -9.49 -20.63
C TYR A 120 -7.30 -8.06 -20.45
N LEU A 121 -6.71 -7.82 -19.28
CA LEU A 121 -5.80 -6.70 -19.06
C LEU A 121 -4.35 -7.21 -19.05
N ASP A 122 -3.53 -6.69 -19.96
CA ASP A 122 -2.07 -6.91 -20.01
C ASP A 122 -1.41 -6.25 -18.80
N THR A 123 -0.48 -6.96 -18.15
CA THR A 123 0.02 -6.61 -16.85
C THR A 123 1.53 -6.65 -16.74
N HIS A 124 2.03 -6.11 -15.62
CA HIS A 124 3.42 -6.12 -15.22
C HIS A 124 3.50 -6.29 -13.70
N TYR A 125 4.32 -7.22 -13.19
CA TYR A 125 4.48 -7.36 -11.74
C TYR A 125 5.39 -6.28 -11.14
N TYR A 126 5.11 -5.89 -9.91
CA TYR A 126 5.81 -4.89 -9.11
C TYR A 126 6.39 -5.55 -7.86
N GLY A 127 7.68 -5.28 -7.57
CA GLY A 127 8.39 -5.87 -6.44
C GLY A 127 8.71 -7.35 -6.60
N GLY A 128 9.09 -8.01 -5.53
CA GLY A 128 9.48 -9.41 -5.49
C GLY A 128 8.31 -10.35 -5.28
N ILE A 129 7.80 -11.00 -6.32
CA ILE A 129 6.70 -11.96 -6.22
C ILE A 129 7.10 -13.39 -6.56
N LYS A 130 6.49 -14.37 -5.90
CA LYS A 130 6.42 -15.75 -6.38
C LYS A 130 5.21 -15.87 -7.29
N LYS A 131 5.42 -15.77 -8.62
CA LYS A 131 4.35 -15.68 -9.62
C LYS A 131 3.29 -16.76 -9.49
N TYR A 132 3.67 -17.97 -9.10
CA TYR A 132 2.74 -19.09 -8.90
C TYR A 132 1.76 -18.90 -7.72
N GLN A 133 1.98 -17.90 -6.85
CA GLN A 133 1.02 -17.55 -5.78
C GLN A 133 -0.07 -16.59 -6.25
N TRP A 134 0.05 -16.05 -7.46
CA TRP A 134 -0.87 -15.03 -8.00
C TRP A 134 -1.92 -15.59 -8.96
N VAL A 135 -1.74 -16.83 -9.39
CA VAL A 135 -2.70 -17.51 -10.28
C VAL A 135 -3.76 -18.26 -9.49
N ALA A 136 -4.90 -18.50 -10.13
CA ALA A 136 -6.01 -19.32 -9.61
C ALA A 136 -6.55 -18.87 -8.23
N GLN A 137 -6.50 -17.57 -7.95
CA GLN A 137 -7.08 -16.97 -6.74
C GLN A 137 -7.93 -15.75 -7.09
N PRO A 138 -8.88 -15.35 -6.22
CA PRO A 138 -9.64 -14.12 -6.42
C PRO A 138 -8.73 -12.89 -6.31
N LEU A 139 -8.85 -11.99 -7.31
CA LEU A 139 -8.10 -10.74 -7.38
C LEU A 139 -9.07 -9.57 -7.48
N ALA A 140 -8.65 -8.42 -6.94
CA ALA A 140 -9.33 -7.14 -6.98
C ALA A 140 -8.52 -6.14 -7.81
N LEU A 141 -9.21 -5.14 -8.37
CA LEU A 141 -8.62 -4.06 -9.17
C LEU A 141 -8.83 -2.74 -8.44
N HIS A 142 -7.74 -2.05 -8.12
CA HIS A 142 -7.73 -0.76 -7.44
C HIS A 142 -6.95 0.28 -8.23
N GLY A 143 -7.19 1.54 -7.95
CA GLY A 143 -6.35 2.62 -8.45
C GLY A 143 -7.10 3.87 -8.86
N VAL A 144 -6.47 4.64 -9.75
CA VAL A 144 -7.01 5.90 -10.26
C VAL A 144 -6.82 6.04 -11.76
N ILE A 145 -7.74 6.74 -12.38
CA ILE A 145 -7.69 7.11 -13.80
C ILE A 145 -7.91 8.62 -13.89
N VAL A 146 -7.03 9.33 -14.59
CA VAL A 146 -7.19 10.77 -14.85
C VAL A 146 -7.72 10.95 -16.25
N LYS A 147 -8.98 11.38 -16.36
CA LYS A 147 -9.64 11.62 -17.67
C LYS A 147 -9.04 12.83 -18.40
N LYS A 148 -9.31 12.93 -19.70
CA LYS A 148 -8.87 14.06 -20.53
C LYS A 148 -9.31 15.44 -20.01
N ASN A 149 -10.41 15.53 -19.29
CA ASN A 149 -10.91 16.77 -18.68
C ASN A 149 -10.23 17.12 -17.33
N GLY A 150 -9.29 16.29 -16.86
CA GLY A 150 -8.60 16.44 -15.58
C GLY A 150 -9.34 15.83 -14.38
N GLU A 151 -10.52 15.22 -14.58
CA GLU A 151 -11.24 14.50 -13.53
C GLU A 151 -10.48 13.24 -13.15
N THR A 152 -10.27 13.02 -11.85
CA THR A 152 -9.71 11.78 -11.33
C THR A 152 -10.82 10.84 -10.87
N VAL A 153 -10.86 9.65 -11.45
CA VAL A 153 -11.80 8.58 -11.10
C VAL A 153 -11.07 7.55 -10.28
N LYS A 154 -11.64 7.17 -9.13
CA LYS A 154 -11.15 6.05 -8.33
C LYS A 154 -11.81 4.76 -8.81
N VAL A 155 -11.00 3.71 -8.93
CA VAL A 155 -11.43 2.36 -9.25
C VAL A 155 -11.17 1.48 -8.04
N SER A 156 -12.20 0.75 -7.61
CA SER A 156 -12.12 -0.29 -6.59
C SER A 156 -13.17 -1.35 -6.91
N ILE A 157 -12.74 -2.51 -7.36
CA ILE A 157 -13.62 -3.62 -7.76
C ILE A 157 -13.07 -4.91 -7.18
N GLY A 158 -13.90 -5.67 -6.47
CA GLY A 158 -13.56 -7.00 -5.94
C GLY A 158 -13.47 -7.07 -4.42
N GLU A 159 -13.78 -5.99 -3.70
CA GLU A 159 -13.73 -5.94 -2.23
C GLU A 159 -15.09 -6.05 -1.56
N ASP A 160 -16.17 -5.60 -2.22
CA ASP A 160 -17.52 -5.78 -1.73
C ASP A 160 -18.03 -7.19 -2.09
N GLU A 161 -18.89 -7.77 -1.26
CA GLU A 161 -19.45 -9.11 -1.49
C GLU A 161 -20.30 -9.22 -2.77
N ASN A 162 -20.78 -8.09 -3.28
CA ASN A 162 -21.54 -8.00 -4.53
C ASN A 162 -20.67 -7.67 -5.75
N ASP A 163 -19.40 -7.34 -5.55
CA ASP A 163 -18.49 -7.08 -6.65
C ASP A 163 -18.10 -8.37 -7.37
N PRO A 164 -17.86 -8.32 -8.68
CA PRO A 164 -17.14 -9.38 -9.36
C PRO A 164 -15.68 -9.41 -8.88
N VAL A 165 -15.08 -10.58 -8.82
CA VAL A 165 -13.63 -10.74 -8.65
C VAL A 165 -13.02 -11.16 -9.98
N PHE A 166 -11.70 -10.95 -10.10
CA PHE A 166 -10.92 -11.32 -11.27
C PHE A 166 -10.01 -12.50 -10.97
N VAL A 167 -9.40 -13.06 -12.01
CA VAL A 167 -8.48 -14.19 -11.88
C VAL A 167 -7.40 -14.14 -12.97
N ILE A 168 -6.20 -14.54 -12.60
CA ILE A 168 -5.17 -14.96 -13.56
C ILE A 168 -5.28 -16.47 -13.69
N THR A 169 -5.52 -16.96 -14.89
CA THR A 169 -5.74 -18.38 -15.13
C THR A 169 -4.47 -19.19 -15.00
N ASP A 170 -4.62 -20.48 -14.67
CA ASP A 170 -3.54 -21.46 -14.68
C ASP A 170 -4.02 -22.77 -15.30
N LEU A 171 -3.10 -23.62 -15.71
CA LEU A 171 -3.42 -24.93 -16.26
C LEU A 171 -3.96 -25.86 -15.17
N LEU A 172 -5.03 -26.60 -15.51
CA LEU A 172 -5.43 -27.70 -14.66
C LEU A 172 -4.36 -28.82 -14.70
N VAL A 173 -4.26 -29.59 -13.62
CA VAL A 173 -3.20 -30.58 -13.40
C VAL A 173 -3.03 -31.57 -14.55
N HIS A 174 -4.12 -31.94 -15.25
CA HIS A 174 -4.09 -32.92 -16.34
C HIS A 174 -3.42 -32.37 -17.63
N LEU A 175 -3.28 -31.05 -17.77
CA LEU A 175 -2.61 -30.38 -18.88
C LEU A 175 -1.25 -29.78 -18.48
N ALA A 176 -0.89 -29.82 -17.21
CA ALA A 176 0.24 -29.13 -16.64
C ALA A 176 1.55 -29.95 -16.60
N GLN A 177 1.66 -31.10 -17.26
CA GLN A 177 2.81 -31.99 -17.16
C GLN A 177 4.14 -31.25 -17.44
N GLU A 178 4.23 -30.59 -18.60
CA GLU A 178 5.45 -29.83 -18.97
C GLU A 178 5.69 -28.61 -18.05
N GLN A 179 4.60 -27.98 -17.58
CA GLN A 179 4.69 -26.86 -16.64
C GLN A 179 5.28 -27.31 -15.31
N LEU A 180 4.87 -28.46 -14.78
CA LEU A 180 5.31 -28.99 -13.51
C LEU A 180 6.78 -29.46 -13.51
N GLU A 181 7.36 -29.72 -14.68
CA GLU A 181 8.79 -30.04 -14.84
C GLU A 181 9.70 -28.80 -14.80
N LYS A 182 9.15 -27.59 -14.92
CA LYS A 182 9.90 -26.34 -14.87
C LYS A 182 10.34 -26.02 -13.42
N LYS A 183 11.41 -25.22 -13.31
CA LYS A 183 11.78 -24.62 -12.01
C LYS A 183 10.66 -23.70 -11.52
N ALA A 184 10.46 -23.63 -10.21
CA ALA A 184 9.41 -22.81 -9.61
C ALA A 184 9.43 -21.32 -10.08
N SER A 185 10.62 -20.76 -10.35
CA SER A 185 10.75 -19.40 -10.89
C SER A 185 10.28 -19.26 -12.35
N GLN A 186 10.09 -20.37 -13.06
CA GLN A 186 9.72 -20.44 -14.48
C GLN A 186 8.35 -21.11 -14.69
N VAL A 187 7.75 -21.65 -13.65
CA VAL A 187 6.46 -22.37 -13.74
C VAL A 187 5.34 -21.46 -14.22
N ILE A 188 5.36 -20.20 -13.83
CA ILE A 188 4.52 -19.13 -14.37
C ILE A 188 5.44 -18.09 -15.02
N GLU A 189 5.19 -17.81 -16.29
CA GLU A 189 5.91 -16.77 -17.03
C GLU A 189 5.33 -15.39 -16.67
N GLY A 190 6.18 -14.35 -16.58
CA GLY A 190 5.73 -12.99 -16.24
C GLY A 190 4.71 -12.44 -17.22
N GLU A 191 4.89 -12.68 -18.52
CA GLU A 191 3.99 -12.26 -19.60
C GLU A 191 2.69 -13.08 -19.68
N LYS A 192 2.43 -13.99 -18.74
CA LYS A 192 1.20 -14.76 -18.61
C LYS A 192 0.41 -14.40 -17.34
N LEU A 193 0.77 -13.28 -16.72
CA LEU A 193 0.05 -12.77 -15.53
C LEU A 193 -1.11 -11.84 -15.93
N ASP A 194 -1.66 -11.99 -17.12
CA ASP A 194 -2.75 -11.16 -17.60
C ASP A 194 -4.07 -11.49 -16.88
N LEU A 195 -4.75 -10.43 -16.48
CA LEU A 195 -5.98 -10.53 -15.71
C LEU A 195 -7.17 -10.83 -16.63
N LEU A 196 -7.83 -11.95 -16.43
CA LEU A 196 -9.09 -12.27 -17.12
C LEU A 196 -10.22 -11.42 -16.54
N ILE A 197 -10.89 -10.64 -17.40
CA ILE A 197 -11.91 -9.67 -16.99
C ILE A 197 -13.28 -9.87 -17.63
N GLY A 198 -13.41 -10.73 -18.63
CA GLY A 198 -14.72 -11.00 -19.25
C GLY A 198 -14.69 -12.01 -20.38
N ASN A 199 -15.86 -12.54 -20.69
CA ASN A 199 -16.07 -13.44 -21.83
C ASN A 199 -17.50 -13.30 -22.46
N ARG A 200 -18.27 -12.29 -22.04
CA ARG A 200 -19.59 -12.03 -22.59
C ARG A 200 -19.49 -11.01 -23.72
N PRO A 201 -19.84 -11.33 -24.95
CA PRO A 201 -19.85 -10.38 -26.05
C PRO A 201 -20.98 -9.35 -25.86
N ILE A 202 -20.85 -8.23 -26.57
CA ILE A 202 -21.93 -7.23 -26.67
C ILE A 202 -23.20 -7.92 -27.27
N GLU A 203 -24.36 -7.59 -26.72
CA GLU A 203 -25.63 -8.13 -27.28
C GLU A 203 -25.82 -7.59 -28.70
N LYS A 204 -26.06 -8.50 -29.64
CA LYS A 204 -26.33 -8.11 -31.04
C LYS A 204 -27.62 -7.29 -31.11
N ALA A 205 -27.51 -6.01 -31.38
CA ALA A 205 -28.62 -5.31 -32.01
C ALA A 205 -28.79 -5.89 -33.42
N ASP A 206 -30.03 -6.11 -33.87
CA ASP A 206 -30.39 -6.76 -35.14
C ASP A 206 -29.77 -6.11 -36.42
N ASP A 207 -29.07 -4.99 -36.28
CA ASP A 207 -28.45 -4.18 -37.34
C ASP A 207 -26.93 -4.16 -37.37
N LEU A 208 -26.21 -4.92 -36.51
CA LEU A 208 -24.74 -4.93 -36.52
C LEU A 208 -24.26 -5.78 -37.72
N LYS A 209 -23.66 -5.09 -38.68
CA LYS A 209 -23.01 -5.68 -39.85
C LYS A 209 -21.98 -6.74 -39.40
N LYS A 210 -21.96 -7.86 -40.12
CA LYS A 210 -20.95 -8.93 -39.97
C LYS A 210 -19.58 -8.37 -39.64
N GLU A 211 -18.93 -9.02 -38.61
CA GLU A 211 -17.54 -8.87 -38.26
C GLU A 211 -17.23 -7.67 -37.32
N GLU A 212 -17.93 -7.56 -36.20
CA GLU A 212 -17.26 -6.83 -35.07
C GLU A 212 -16.24 -7.77 -34.43
N LYS A 213 -15.01 -7.48 -34.77
CA LYS A 213 -13.83 -8.02 -34.12
C LYS A 213 -13.81 -7.45 -32.68
N ASP A 214 -13.46 -8.31 -31.71
CA ASP A 214 -13.31 -7.91 -30.31
C ASP A 214 -14.63 -7.52 -29.59
N ALA A 215 -15.70 -8.29 -29.79
CA ALA A 215 -17.04 -8.03 -29.23
C ALA A 215 -17.09 -8.15 -27.68
N VAL A 216 -16.27 -9.00 -27.08
CA VAL A 216 -16.15 -9.11 -25.62
C VAL A 216 -15.42 -7.90 -25.04
N LYS A 217 -14.32 -7.49 -25.66
CA LYS A 217 -13.61 -6.26 -25.30
C LYS A 217 -14.54 -5.04 -25.34
N GLN A 218 -15.35 -4.92 -26.39
CA GLN A 218 -16.29 -3.82 -26.51
C GLN A 218 -17.35 -3.83 -25.40
N ASN A 219 -17.85 -5.01 -25.01
CA ASN A 219 -18.75 -5.12 -23.88
C ASN A 219 -18.12 -4.67 -22.56
N VAL A 220 -16.85 -5.07 -22.31
CA VAL A 220 -16.10 -4.63 -21.13
C VAL A 220 -15.93 -3.12 -21.13
N LEU A 221 -15.58 -2.50 -22.27
CA LEU A 221 -15.48 -1.03 -22.38
C LEU A 221 -16.82 -0.34 -22.08
N ASN A 222 -17.95 -0.91 -22.56
CA ASN A 222 -19.26 -0.36 -22.25
C ASN A 222 -19.59 -0.41 -20.75
N ILE A 223 -19.24 -1.52 -20.08
CA ILE A 223 -19.40 -1.66 -18.62
C ILE A 223 -18.54 -0.63 -17.88
N LEU A 224 -17.26 -0.48 -18.25
CA LEU A 224 -16.36 0.49 -17.64
C LEU A 224 -16.83 1.94 -17.87
N LYS A 225 -17.37 2.21 -19.03
CA LYS A 225 -17.99 3.51 -19.36
C LYS A 225 -19.22 3.77 -18.52
N GLU A 226 -20.08 2.78 -18.32
CA GLU A 226 -21.29 2.92 -17.50
C GLU A 226 -20.93 3.11 -16.01
N MET A 227 -19.96 2.33 -15.48
CA MET A 227 -19.58 2.38 -14.07
C MET A 227 -18.75 3.63 -13.72
N TYR A 228 -17.80 4.00 -14.57
CA TYR A 228 -16.77 4.99 -14.26
C TYR A 228 -16.70 6.15 -15.25
N GLY A 229 -17.44 6.09 -16.35
CA GLY A 229 -17.41 7.11 -17.41
C GLY A 229 -16.07 7.22 -18.11
N ILE A 230 -15.32 6.12 -18.22
CA ILE A 230 -14.02 6.05 -18.87
C ILE A 230 -14.12 5.43 -20.25
N ASP A 231 -13.25 5.88 -21.15
CA ASP A 231 -13.05 5.33 -22.50
C ASP A 231 -11.68 4.60 -22.55
N GLU A 232 -11.43 3.82 -23.61
CA GLU A 232 -10.19 3.06 -23.75
C GLU A 232 -8.93 3.92 -23.68
N GLU A 233 -8.98 5.14 -24.21
CA GLU A 233 -7.85 6.07 -24.19
C GLU A 233 -7.51 6.57 -22.77
N ASP A 234 -8.43 6.49 -21.81
CA ASP A 234 -8.19 6.92 -20.44
C ASP A 234 -7.24 5.96 -19.69
N PHE A 235 -7.04 4.74 -20.20
CA PHE A 235 -6.03 3.83 -19.67
C PHE A 235 -4.59 4.37 -19.79
N TYR A 236 -4.29 5.28 -20.72
CA TYR A 236 -2.96 5.90 -20.83
C TYR A 236 -2.51 6.66 -19.58
N SER A 237 -3.46 7.17 -18.82
CA SER A 237 -3.23 7.91 -17.59
C SER A 237 -3.67 7.13 -16.35
N ALA A 238 -4.04 5.86 -16.52
CA ALA A 238 -4.46 5.00 -15.43
C ALA A 238 -3.25 4.50 -14.63
N GLU A 239 -3.44 4.44 -13.34
CA GLU A 239 -2.59 3.73 -12.40
C GLU A 239 -3.47 2.73 -11.68
N LEU A 240 -3.50 1.50 -12.21
CA LEU A 240 -4.35 0.41 -11.74
C LEU A 240 -3.50 -0.74 -11.23
N GLU A 241 -3.83 -1.20 -10.05
CA GLU A 241 -3.12 -2.20 -9.29
C GLU A 241 -4.03 -3.40 -9.04
N ILE A 242 -3.50 -4.59 -9.26
CA ILE A 242 -4.18 -5.86 -9.03
C ILE A 242 -3.62 -6.46 -7.75
N VAL A 243 -4.51 -6.74 -6.80
CA VAL A 243 -4.18 -7.26 -5.49
C VAL A 243 -5.06 -8.45 -5.12
N PRO A 244 -4.66 -9.32 -4.18
CA PRO A 244 -5.54 -10.37 -3.66
C PRO A 244 -6.83 -9.77 -3.09
N ALA A 245 -7.99 -10.26 -3.57
CA ALA A 245 -9.29 -9.83 -3.10
C ALA A 245 -9.60 -10.35 -1.70
N GLY A 246 -10.34 -9.57 -0.93
CA GLY A 246 -10.87 -9.97 0.36
C GLY A 246 -10.26 -9.27 1.55
N LYS A 247 -10.95 -9.41 2.67
CA LYS A 247 -10.67 -8.68 3.91
C LYS A 247 -9.64 -9.38 4.78
N ALA A 248 -8.96 -8.60 5.61
CA ALA A 248 -8.10 -9.09 6.69
C ALA A 248 -8.91 -9.95 7.67
N ARG A 249 -8.36 -11.09 8.06
CA ARG A 249 -9.03 -12.06 8.94
C ARG A 249 -8.12 -12.50 10.07
N ASP A 250 -8.73 -12.83 11.19
CA ASP A 250 -8.05 -13.59 12.23
C ASP A 250 -7.61 -14.95 11.67
N CYS A 251 -6.41 -15.37 12.01
CA CYS A 251 -5.82 -16.62 11.60
C CYS A 251 -5.52 -17.50 12.82
N GLY A 252 -5.76 -18.82 12.67
CA GLY A 252 -5.69 -19.79 13.73
C GLY A 252 -7.02 -19.93 14.50
N LEU A 253 -7.24 -21.09 15.12
CA LEU A 253 -8.46 -21.35 15.89
C LEU A 253 -8.57 -20.44 17.13
N ASP A 254 -7.43 -20.03 17.68
CA ASP A 254 -7.31 -19.13 18.82
C ASP A 254 -7.30 -17.64 18.42
N ARG A 255 -7.37 -17.34 17.12
CA ARG A 255 -7.39 -15.98 16.56
C ARG A 255 -6.18 -15.12 16.96
N SER A 256 -5.01 -15.76 17.16
CA SER A 256 -3.80 -15.09 17.65
C SER A 256 -2.96 -14.40 16.56
N MET A 257 -3.34 -14.55 15.30
CA MET A 257 -2.63 -14.02 14.14
C MET A 257 -3.61 -13.34 13.18
N ASN A 258 -3.07 -12.53 12.26
CA ASN A 258 -3.82 -11.96 11.13
C ASN A 258 -3.35 -12.56 9.81
N LEU A 259 -4.29 -12.79 8.90
CA LEU A 259 -4.02 -13.12 7.52
C LEU A 259 -4.60 -12.01 6.62
N SER A 260 -3.74 -11.35 5.86
CA SER A 260 -4.12 -10.30 4.91
C SER A 260 -3.02 -10.07 3.90
N TYR A 261 -3.38 -9.50 2.76
CA TYR A 261 -2.45 -8.87 1.84
C TYR A 261 -1.86 -7.59 2.44
N GLY A 262 -0.62 -7.28 2.08
CA GLY A 262 0.02 -5.98 2.35
C GLY A 262 0.49 -5.77 3.79
N GLN A 263 0.67 -6.81 4.61
CA GLN A 263 1.22 -6.66 5.95
C GLN A 263 2.69 -6.23 5.96
N ASP A 264 3.43 -6.54 4.90
CA ASP A 264 4.70 -5.96 4.54
C ASP A 264 4.46 -4.67 3.73
N ASP A 265 4.73 -3.46 4.22
CA ASP A 265 5.11 -3.16 5.62
C ASP A 265 4.04 -2.31 6.34
N ARG A 266 2.77 -2.51 5.97
CA ARG A 266 1.65 -1.75 6.56
C ARG A 266 1.46 -2.01 8.05
N VAL A 267 1.99 -3.11 8.59
CA VAL A 267 1.98 -3.33 10.03
C VAL A 267 2.87 -2.31 10.74
N CYS A 268 4.07 -2.01 10.23
CA CYS A 268 4.93 -0.98 10.79
C CYS A 268 4.37 0.43 10.47
N ALA A 269 3.84 0.64 9.26
CA ALA A 269 3.28 1.92 8.84
C ALA A 269 2.09 2.36 9.71
N PHE A 270 1.07 1.52 9.86
CA PHE A 270 -0.11 1.88 10.65
C PHE A 270 0.15 1.93 12.15
N THR A 271 1.00 1.05 12.69
CA THR A 271 1.37 1.14 14.10
C THR A 271 2.21 2.39 14.40
N SER A 272 3.09 2.82 13.48
CA SER A 272 3.80 4.10 13.57
C SER A 272 2.85 5.29 13.50
N LEU A 273 1.85 5.24 12.61
CA LEU A 273 0.81 6.26 12.52
C LEU A 273 0.00 6.32 13.81
N PHE A 274 -0.47 5.20 14.36
CA PHE A 274 -1.23 5.18 15.61
C PHE A 274 -0.41 5.77 16.76
N ALA A 275 0.85 5.35 16.90
CA ALA A 275 1.74 5.90 17.91
C ALA A 275 1.92 7.42 17.76
N MET A 276 2.05 7.92 16.52
CA MET A 276 2.19 9.35 16.25
C MET A 276 0.92 10.14 16.59
N LEU A 277 -0.26 9.59 16.32
CA LEU A 277 -1.54 10.22 16.65
C LEU A 277 -1.79 10.32 18.16
N ASP A 278 -1.26 9.37 18.94
CA ASP A 278 -1.39 9.31 20.40
C ASP A 278 -0.40 10.24 21.13
N VAL A 279 0.61 10.81 20.44
CA VAL A 279 1.55 11.75 21.07
C VAL A 279 0.82 13.00 21.55
N THR A 280 0.82 13.24 22.87
CA THR A 280 0.20 14.43 23.50
C THR A 280 1.19 15.57 23.71
N GLU A 281 2.44 15.26 24.06
CA GLU A 281 3.50 16.21 24.30
C GLU A 281 4.80 15.75 23.61
N ALA A 282 5.55 16.68 23.06
CA ALA A 282 6.80 16.40 22.36
C ALA A 282 7.90 17.40 22.75
N LYS A 283 8.96 16.92 23.38
CA LYS A 283 10.16 17.76 23.62
C LYS A 283 10.92 18.05 22.34
N LYS A 284 11.14 17.04 21.51
CA LYS A 284 11.62 17.15 20.14
C LYS A 284 10.46 16.94 19.18
N THR A 285 10.51 17.57 18.04
CA THR A 285 9.51 17.32 16.99
C THR A 285 9.46 15.83 16.67
N GLY A 286 8.25 15.26 16.76
CA GLY A 286 7.96 13.91 16.29
C GLY A 286 7.60 13.93 14.82
N CYS A 287 8.01 12.90 14.09
CA CYS A 287 7.65 12.70 12.70
C CYS A 287 7.20 11.25 12.46
N CYS A 288 6.12 11.06 11.70
CA CYS A 288 5.79 9.77 11.09
C CYS A 288 5.91 9.94 9.58
N LEU A 289 6.80 9.15 8.95
CA LEU A 289 7.11 9.21 7.53
C LEU A 289 6.69 7.89 6.88
N LEU A 290 5.69 7.96 6.01
CA LEU A 290 5.18 6.84 5.22
C LEU A 290 5.60 7.03 3.77
N VAL A 291 6.31 6.06 3.20
CA VAL A 291 6.94 6.17 1.89
C VAL A 291 6.47 5.08 0.92
N ASP A 292 6.62 5.35 -0.37
CA ASP A 292 6.33 4.45 -1.48
C ASP A 292 7.64 3.89 -2.07
N LYS A 293 7.56 2.87 -2.89
CA LYS A 293 8.63 2.31 -3.73
C LYS A 293 9.77 1.60 -2.99
N GLU A 294 9.58 1.21 -1.74
CA GLU A 294 10.58 0.40 -1.03
C GLU A 294 10.85 -0.90 -1.78
N GLU A 295 9.78 -1.59 -2.21
CA GLU A 295 9.78 -2.89 -2.88
C GLU A 295 10.56 -2.93 -4.22
N ILE A 296 10.87 -1.75 -4.77
CA ILE A 296 11.66 -1.59 -5.99
C ILE A 296 12.91 -0.72 -5.80
N GLY A 297 13.37 -0.55 -4.54
CA GLY A 297 14.62 0.12 -4.19
C GLY A 297 14.50 1.61 -3.91
N SER A 298 13.33 2.12 -3.54
CA SER A 298 13.07 3.51 -3.10
C SER A 298 13.41 4.60 -4.14
N VAL A 299 13.58 4.25 -5.40
CA VAL A 299 13.92 5.18 -6.48
C VAL A 299 12.66 5.73 -7.15
N GLY A 300 12.62 7.03 -7.37
CA GLY A 300 11.52 7.74 -8.03
C GLY A 300 10.97 8.91 -7.22
N ALA A 301 9.96 9.58 -7.76
CA ALA A 301 9.42 10.82 -7.18
C ALA A 301 8.71 10.61 -5.83
N THR A 302 8.28 9.39 -5.55
CA THR A 302 7.54 9.02 -4.33
C THR A 302 8.31 8.06 -3.41
N GLY A 303 9.53 7.66 -3.80
CA GLY A 303 10.42 6.87 -2.95
C GLY A 303 11.21 7.72 -1.97
N MET A 304 11.87 7.07 -1.02
CA MET A 304 12.70 7.75 0.00
C MET A 304 13.91 8.51 -0.59
N HIS A 305 14.34 8.17 -1.80
CA HIS A 305 15.38 8.91 -2.53
C HIS A 305 14.88 10.24 -3.15
N SER A 306 13.58 10.52 -3.09
CA SER A 306 13.04 11.82 -3.51
C SER A 306 13.47 12.95 -2.59
N ARG A 307 13.29 14.19 -3.04
CA ARG A 307 13.53 15.39 -2.23
C ARG A 307 12.37 15.74 -1.29
N PHE A 308 11.31 14.99 -1.29
CA PHE A 308 10.10 15.31 -0.54
C PHE A 308 10.36 15.57 0.94
N PHE A 309 11.02 14.63 1.63
CA PHE A 309 11.26 14.76 3.06
C PHE A 309 12.19 15.94 3.39
N GLU A 310 13.30 16.09 2.65
CA GLU A 310 14.23 17.21 2.83
C GLU A 310 13.55 18.57 2.62
N ASN A 311 12.76 18.69 1.55
CA ASN A 311 12.01 19.91 1.24
C ASN A 311 10.95 20.20 2.32
N THR A 312 10.21 19.19 2.77
CA THR A 312 9.22 19.36 3.85
C THR A 312 9.86 19.85 5.15
N VAL A 313 11.04 19.30 5.51
CA VAL A 313 11.81 19.76 6.69
C VAL A 313 12.30 21.21 6.51
N ALA A 314 12.67 21.59 5.28
CA ALA A 314 13.08 22.96 4.98
C ALA A 314 11.92 23.96 5.18
N GLU A 315 10.74 23.63 4.68
CA GLU A 315 9.52 24.45 4.86
C GLU A 315 9.14 24.55 6.35
N LEU A 316 9.19 23.44 7.09
CA LEU A 316 8.93 23.46 8.53
C LEU A 316 9.88 24.37 9.28
N ILE A 317 11.18 24.33 8.95
CA ILE A 317 12.19 25.21 9.57
C ILE A 317 11.90 26.65 9.20
N ALA A 318 11.53 26.94 7.97
CA ALA A 318 11.20 28.31 7.55
C ALA A 318 10.06 28.90 8.38
N VAL A 319 8.98 28.14 8.64
CA VAL A 319 7.81 28.62 9.39
C VAL A 319 7.94 28.52 10.92
N THR A 320 9.00 27.88 11.45
CA THR A 320 9.23 27.74 12.89
C THR A 320 10.45 28.53 13.37
N GLU A 321 11.55 28.53 12.62
CA GLU A 321 12.86 29.01 13.05
C GLU A 321 13.49 30.05 12.12
N GLY A 322 12.80 30.36 11.01
CA GLY A 322 13.32 31.20 9.91
C GLY A 322 14.24 30.42 8.95
N GLU A 323 14.23 30.83 7.69
CA GLU A 323 14.93 30.21 6.57
C GLU A 323 16.42 30.01 6.82
N SER A 324 16.92 28.79 6.66
CA SER A 324 18.33 28.47 6.76
C SER A 324 18.65 27.05 6.28
N GLU A 325 19.40 26.93 5.19
CA GLU A 325 19.90 25.62 4.72
C GLU A 325 20.75 24.89 5.79
N LEU A 326 21.52 25.65 6.58
CA LEU A 326 22.35 25.04 7.62
C LEU A 326 21.49 24.42 8.74
N LYS A 327 20.35 25.03 9.08
CA LYS A 327 19.42 24.45 10.05
C LYS A 327 18.80 23.18 9.50
N VAL A 328 18.43 23.10 8.21
CA VAL A 328 17.91 21.88 7.57
C VAL A 328 18.93 20.75 7.69
N ARG A 329 20.17 20.99 7.32
CA ARG A 329 21.24 19.97 7.40
C ARG A 329 21.47 19.51 8.84
N ARG A 330 21.42 20.44 9.81
CA ARG A 330 21.52 20.11 11.24
C ARG A 330 20.33 19.29 11.71
N ALA A 331 19.12 19.67 11.33
CA ALA A 331 17.90 18.92 11.65
C ALA A 331 18.02 17.47 11.21
N LEU A 332 18.36 17.24 9.95
CA LEU A 332 18.51 15.89 9.39
C LEU A 332 19.64 15.12 10.10
N SER A 333 20.80 15.75 10.29
CA SER A 333 21.96 15.11 10.94
C SER A 333 21.74 14.77 12.42
N ASN A 334 20.98 15.60 13.15
CA ASN A 334 20.72 15.45 14.58
C ASN A 334 19.47 14.58 14.87
N SER A 335 18.70 14.21 13.84
CA SER A 335 17.51 13.39 13.99
C SER A 335 17.86 11.93 14.30
N LYS A 336 16.93 11.27 14.97
CA LYS A 336 16.96 9.82 15.17
C LYS A 336 15.77 9.22 14.49
N MET A 337 16.01 8.15 13.74
CA MET A 337 14.97 7.44 13.01
C MET A 337 14.89 5.98 13.48
N LEU A 338 13.69 5.53 13.74
CA LEU A 338 13.33 4.13 13.76
C LEU A 338 12.81 3.82 12.37
N SER A 339 13.64 3.24 11.52
CA SER A 339 13.25 2.72 10.21
C SER A 339 12.73 1.31 10.44
N SER A 340 11.43 1.19 10.38
CA SER A 340 10.74 -0.07 10.64
C SER A 340 10.51 -0.81 9.34
N ASP A 341 10.63 -2.12 9.42
CA ASP A 341 10.30 -3.05 8.36
C ASP A 341 10.07 -4.42 8.98
N VAL A 342 9.26 -5.26 8.35
CA VAL A 342 8.98 -6.59 8.82
C VAL A 342 10.15 -7.54 8.56
N SER A 343 10.29 -8.56 9.37
CA SER A 343 11.18 -9.67 9.10
C SER A 343 10.43 -11.00 9.22
N ALA A 344 10.82 -11.95 8.37
CA ALA A 344 10.25 -13.30 8.43
C ALA A 344 10.45 -13.92 9.82
N ALA A 345 9.37 -14.32 10.47
CA ALA A 345 9.44 -15.08 11.71
C ALA A 345 9.91 -16.51 11.43
N PHE A 346 10.68 -17.07 12.37
CA PHE A 346 11.16 -18.47 12.27
C PHE A 346 9.97 -19.42 12.08
N ASP A 347 9.99 -20.13 10.97
CA ASP A 347 9.00 -21.16 10.65
C ASP A 347 9.64 -22.54 10.82
N PRO A 348 9.12 -23.39 11.75
CA PRO A 348 9.64 -24.73 11.95
C PRO A 348 9.55 -25.65 10.71
N MET A 349 8.62 -25.37 9.79
CA MET A 349 8.46 -26.14 8.55
C MET A 349 9.56 -25.85 7.52
N PHE A 350 10.28 -24.74 7.69
CA PHE A 350 11.38 -24.28 6.84
C PHE A 350 12.62 -23.91 7.68
N ALA A 351 12.87 -24.66 8.75
CA ALA A 351 13.91 -24.35 9.72
C ALA A 351 15.32 -24.16 9.11
N GLU A 352 15.59 -24.84 7.98
CA GLU A 352 16.84 -24.76 7.24
C GLU A 352 17.08 -23.41 6.56
N ALA A 353 16.02 -22.62 6.33
CA ALA A 353 16.12 -21.30 5.73
C ALA A 353 16.48 -20.18 6.74
N PHE A 354 16.55 -20.50 8.04
CA PHE A 354 16.67 -19.51 9.10
C PHE A 354 17.92 -19.72 9.98
N GLU A 355 18.57 -18.60 10.38
CA GLU A 355 19.47 -18.61 11.53
C GLU A 355 18.65 -18.46 12.83
N LYS A 356 18.39 -19.57 13.48
CA LYS A 356 17.47 -19.66 14.63
C LYS A 356 17.80 -18.72 15.80
N ARG A 357 19.08 -18.36 15.99
CA ARG A 357 19.51 -17.47 17.09
C ARG A 357 19.21 -16.00 16.80
N SER A 358 19.17 -15.64 15.51
CA SER A 358 19.02 -14.25 15.04
C SER A 358 17.66 -13.96 14.41
N SER A 359 16.79 -14.97 14.27
CA SER A 359 15.46 -14.81 13.70
C SER A 359 14.45 -14.26 14.71
N ALA A 360 13.45 -13.53 14.22
CA ALA A 360 12.24 -13.23 14.96
C ALA A 360 11.41 -14.52 15.20
N PHE A 361 10.51 -14.49 16.17
CA PHE A 361 9.61 -15.60 16.49
C PHE A 361 8.24 -15.07 16.81
N PHE A 362 7.20 -15.80 16.39
CA PHE A 362 5.84 -15.49 16.79
C PHE A 362 5.67 -15.43 18.31
N ALA A 363 4.89 -14.48 18.79
CA ALA A 363 4.56 -14.29 20.19
C ALA A 363 5.78 -14.23 21.15
N ASN A 364 6.96 -13.88 20.66
CA ASN A 364 8.14 -13.74 21.50
C ASN A 364 8.56 -12.28 21.62
N TYR A 365 8.73 -11.86 22.88
CA TYR A 365 9.31 -10.55 23.20
C TYR A 365 10.84 -10.65 23.08
N ARG A 366 11.39 -9.96 22.09
CA ARG A 366 12.82 -9.64 22.00
C ARG A 366 12.97 -8.26 21.37
N PHE A 367 13.60 -7.40 22.10
CA PHE A 367 14.31 -6.26 21.56
C PHE A 367 15.79 -6.61 21.46
#